data_d912b90b9265b85dafef9d985422b60f
#
_entry.id   d912b90b9265b85dafef9d985422b60f
#
_cell.length_a   1.000
_cell.length_b   1.000
_cell.length_c   1.000
_cell.angle_alpha   90.00
_cell.angle_beta   90.00
_cell.angle_gamma   90.00
#
_symmetry.space_group_name_H-M   'P 1'
#
loop_
_entity.id
_entity.type
_entity.pdbx_description
1 polymer ?
#
loop_
_entity_poly.entity_id
_entity_poly.type
_entity_poly.pdbx_seq_one_letter_code
_entity_poly.pdbx_strand_id
1 'polypeptide(L)'
;MTPVEILKDMAQTYADRQEQYGEAYLVIGKVMKMLYPDGIVLTTEDGFNKHHLFDQIVAKVCRYAGSGGTHVDSIHDIAVYAAMLEDMITRGK
;
A
#
# COMPACT_ATOMS: atom_id res chain seq x y z
N MET A 1 -3.67 -20.10 21.51
CA MET A 1 -2.60 -19.96 20.52
C MET A 1 -1.33 -19.45 21.18
N THR A 2 -0.21 -20.13 20.99
CA THR A 2 1.07 -19.71 21.56
C THR A 2 1.79 -18.73 20.61
N PRO A 3 2.75 -17.97 21.11
CA PRO A 3 3.56 -17.11 20.24
C PRO A 3 4.26 -17.87 19.10
N VAL A 4 4.69 -19.10 19.34
CA VAL A 4 5.32 -19.93 18.30
C VAL A 4 4.32 -20.25 17.19
N GLU A 5 3.10 -20.61 17.55
CA GLU A 5 2.03 -20.90 16.59
C GLU A 5 1.67 -19.65 15.78
N ILE A 6 1.60 -18.50 16.44
CA ILE A 6 1.32 -17.20 15.78
C ILE A 6 2.42 -16.87 14.76
N LEU A 7 3.68 -17.05 15.14
CA LEU A 7 4.80 -16.78 14.23
C LEU A 7 4.83 -17.72 13.03
N LYS A 8 4.46 -19.01 13.25
CA LYS A 8 4.36 -19.97 12.15
C LYS A 8 3.24 -19.58 11.17
N ASP A 9 2.11 -19.12 11.71
CA ASP A 9 1.00 -18.63 10.88
C ASP A 9 1.41 -17.40 10.09
N MET A 10 2.13 -16.47 10.70
CA MET A 10 2.68 -15.30 10.03
C MET A 10 3.67 -15.67 8.92
N ALA A 11 4.51 -16.66 9.16
CA ALA A 11 5.45 -17.15 8.14
C ALA A 11 4.70 -17.70 6.93
N GLN A 12 3.63 -18.44 7.14
CA GLN A 12 2.80 -18.96 6.05
C GLN A 12 2.11 -17.82 5.29
N THR A 13 1.60 -16.83 5.99
CA THR A 13 1.00 -15.63 5.38
C THR A 13 2.01 -14.91 4.47
N TYR A 14 3.24 -14.75 4.94
CA TYR A 14 4.30 -14.13 4.14
C TYR A 14 4.58 -14.94 2.87
N ALA A 15 4.71 -16.27 3.00
CA ALA A 15 4.98 -17.14 1.87
C ALA A 15 3.88 -17.07 0.82
N ASP A 16 2.61 -17.07 1.25
CA ASP A 16 1.45 -16.98 0.37
C ASP A 16 1.43 -15.64 -0.39
N ARG A 17 1.72 -14.55 0.30
CA ARG A 17 1.75 -13.22 -0.32
C ARG A 17 2.90 -13.08 -1.30
N GLN A 18 4.08 -13.61 -0.97
CA GLN A 18 5.24 -13.60 -1.86
C GLN A 18 4.92 -14.35 -3.16
N GLU A 19 4.21 -15.47 -3.08
CA GLU A 19 3.78 -16.22 -4.25
C GLU A 19 2.79 -15.41 -5.10
N GLN A 20 1.87 -14.66 -4.47
CA GLN A 20 0.84 -13.88 -5.15
C GLN A 20 1.39 -12.65 -5.88
N TYR A 21 2.27 -11.87 -5.23
CA TYR A 21 2.71 -10.59 -5.78
C TYR A 21 4.18 -10.24 -5.48
N GLY A 22 4.97 -11.25 -5.10
CA GLY A 22 6.41 -11.06 -4.88
C GLY A 22 6.73 -10.21 -3.67
N GLU A 23 7.86 -9.52 -3.72
CA GLU A 23 8.36 -8.70 -2.63
C GLU A 23 8.01 -7.21 -2.85
N ALA A 24 6.72 -6.93 -3.09
CA ALA A 24 6.24 -5.58 -3.37
C ALA A 24 6.62 -4.57 -2.28
N TYR A 25 6.71 -5.02 -1.01
CA TYR A 25 7.10 -4.16 0.10
C TYR A 25 8.53 -3.61 -0.02
N LEU A 26 9.38 -4.25 -0.84
CA LEU A 26 10.73 -3.76 -1.12
C LEU A 26 10.78 -2.78 -2.28
N VAL A 27 9.69 -2.67 -3.04
CA VAL A 27 9.61 -1.80 -4.22
C VAL A 27 9.00 -0.43 -3.88
N ILE A 28 8.06 -0.40 -2.93
CA ILE A 28 7.32 0.82 -2.60
C ILE A 28 8.24 2.00 -2.25
N GLY A 29 9.31 1.75 -1.51
CA GLY A 29 10.25 2.82 -1.14
C GLY A 29 10.94 3.44 -2.34
N LYS A 30 11.27 2.64 -3.34
CA LYS A 30 11.87 3.14 -4.59
C LYS A 30 10.89 4.04 -5.34
N VAL A 31 9.63 3.62 -5.44
CA VAL A 31 8.59 4.40 -6.11
C VAL A 31 8.35 5.72 -5.36
N MET A 32 8.20 5.66 -4.04
CA MET A 32 7.98 6.86 -3.22
C MET A 32 9.15 7.84 -3.32
N LYS A 33 10.38 7.34 -3.37
CA LYS A 33 11.57 8.19 -3.54
C LYS A 33 11.56 8.89 -4.90
N MET A 34 11.07 8.22 -5.95
CA MET A 34 10.95 8.83 -7.27
C MET A 34 9.87 9.92 -7.31
N LEU A 35 8.75 9.71 -6.61
CA LEU A 35 7.66 10.68 -6.54
C LEU A 35 8.02 11.89 -5.65
N TYR A 36 8.77 11.65 -4.59
CA TYR A 36 9.16 12.66 -3.61
C TYR A 36 10.69 12.65 -3.43
N PRO A 37 11.46 13.11 -4.43
CA PRO A 37 12.92 13.02 -4.40
C PRO A 37 13.55 13.77 -3.21
N ASP A 38 12.90 14.84 -2.75
CA ASP A 38 13.36 15.65 -1.61
C ASP A 38 12.62 15.32 -0.31
N GLY A 39 11.86 14.24 -0.30
CA GLY A 39 11.04 13.86 0.84
C GLY A 39 9.73 14.62 0.89
N ILE A 40 8.99 14.44 1.98
CA ILE A 40 7.75 15.18 2.24
C ILE A 40 7.70 15.62 3.69
N VAL A 41 6.93 16.67 3.95
CA VAL A 41 6.68 17.16 5.31
C VAL A 41 5.19 17.04 5.60
N LEU A 42 4.86 16.32 6.67
CA LEU A 42 3.48 16.11 7.12
C LEU A 42 3.38 16.63 8.55
N THR A 43 2.53 17.62 8.78
CA THR A 43 2.37 18.25 10.09
C THR A 43 0.93 18.33 10.56
N THR A 44 -0.05 18.11 9.66
CA THR A 44 -1.47 18.21 9.98
C THR A 44 -2.13 16.83 9.90
N GLU A 45 -3.19 16.65 10.67
CA GLU A 45 -4.00 15.42 10.61
C GLU A 45 -4.50 15.16 9.19
N ASP A 46 -5.00 16.18 8.52
CA ASP A 46 -5.47 16.08 7.14
C ASP A 46 -4.35 15.62 6.19
N GLY A 47 -3.16 16.20 6.33
CA GLY A 47 -1.99 15.82 5.54
C GLY A 47 -1.59 14.38 5.76
N PHE A 48 -1.56 13.91 7.01
CA PHE A 48 -1.26 12.52 7.34
C PHE A 48 -2.30 11.56 6.73
N ASN A 49 -3.59 11.90 6.85
CA ASN A 49 -4.66 11.05 6.32
C ASN A 49 -4.59 10.93 4.80
N LYS A 50 -4.42 12.05 4.11
CA LYS A 50 -4.30 12.06 2.64
C LYS A 50 -3.08 11.28 2.17
N HIS A 51 -1.95 11.47 2.84
CA HIS A 51 -0.73 10.75 2.48
C HIS A 51 -0.88 9.24 2.71
N HIS A 52 -1.53 8.85 3.80
CA HIS A 52 -1.77 7.43 4.08
C HIS A 52 -2.57 6.77 2.95
N LEU A 53 -3.63 7.44 2.48
CA LEU A 53 -4.46 6.92 1.38
C LEU A 53 -3.66 6.82 0.08
N PHE A 54 -2.86 7.85 -0.22
CA PHE A 54 -2.00 7.82 -1.41
C PHE A 54 -0.95 6.72 -1.33
N ASP A 55 -0.32 6.55 -0.16
CA ASP A 55 0.65 5.49 0.08
C ASP A 55 0.03 4.11 -0.13
N GLN A 56 -1.20 3.89 0.32
CA GLN A 56 -1.93 2.64 0.09
C GLN A 56 -2.16 2.39 -1.42
N ILE A 57 -2.49 3.42 -2.17
CA ILE A 57 -2.65 3.31 -3.63
C ILE A 57 -1.32 2.85 -4.26
N VAL A 58 -0.21 3.48 -3.89
CA VAL A 58 1.12 3.12 -4.40
C VAL A 58 1.48 1.68 -4.03
N ALA A 59 1.20 1.28 -2.78
CA ALA A 59 1.44 -0.10 -2.33
C ALA A 59 0.67 -1.11 -3.18
N LYS A 60 -0.59 -0.84 -3.50
CA LYS A 60 -1.41 -1.73 -4.33
C LYS A 60 -0.92 -1.76 -5.78
N VAL A 61 -0.45 -0.64 -6.30
CA VAL A 61 0.20 -0.60 -7.62
C VAL A 61 1.41 -1.53 -7.65
N CYS A 62 2.24 -1.49 -6.62
CA CYS A 62 3.41 -2.37 -6.51
C CYS A 62 3.02 -3.84 -6.43
N ARG A 63 1.96 -4.17 -5.68
CA ARG A 63 1.45 -5.54 -5.58
C ARG A 63 0.92 -6.05 -6.91
N TYR A 64 0.17 -5.21 -7.62
CA TYR A 64 -0.34 -5.55 -8.95
C TYR A 64 0.82 -5.84 -9.91
N ALA A 65 1.83 -4.98 -9.94
CA ALA A 65 3.01 -5.18 -10.78
C ALA A 65 3.77 -6.46 -10.38
N GLY A 66 3.93 -6.71 -9.07
CA GLY A 66 4.61 -7.89 -8.56
C GLY A 66 3.88 -9.20 -8.87
N SER A 67 2.59 -9.15 -9.13
CA SER A 67 1.78 -10.32 -9.50
C SER A 67 1.82 -10.62 -11.00
N GLY A 68 2.55 -9.83 -11.78
CA GLY A 68 2.54 -9.95 -13.24
C GLY A 68 1.22 -9.52 -13.87
N GLY A 69 0.49 -8.64 -13.18
CA GLY A 69 -0.76 -8.10 -13.71
C GLY A 69 -1.99 -8.97 -13.45
N THR A 70 -1.95 -9.82 -12.43
CA THR A 70 -3.05 -10.77 -12.15
C THR A 70 -3.78 -10.54 -10.84
N HIS A 71 -3.23 -9.74 -9.91
CA HIS A 71 -3.81 -9.56 -8.58
C HIS A 71 -4.99 -8.57 -8.62
N VAL A 72 -6.19 -9.09 -8.87
CA VAL A 72 -7.42 -8.30 -9.04
C VAL A 72 -7.76 -7.47 -7.80
N ASP A 73 -7.55 -8.03 -6.60
CA ASP A 73 -7.84 -7.33 -5.34
C ASP A 73 -7.05 -6.03 -5.21
N SER A 74 -5.82 -5.98 -5.72
CA SER A 74 -5.03 -4.75 -5.73
C SER A 74 -5.69 -3.66 -6.56
N ILE A 75 -6.24 -4.00 -7.72
CA ILE A 75 -6.95 -3.04 -8.58
C ILE A 75 -8.24 -2.56 -7.92
N HIS A 76 -8.99 -3.47 -7.31
CA HIS A 76 -10.20 -3.12 -6.57
C HIS A 76 -9.88 -2.13 -5.44
N ASP A 77 -8.84 -2.43 -4.66
CA ASP A 77 -8.44 -1.60 -3.52
C ASP A 77 -7.94 -0.22 -3.96
N ILE A 78 -7.22 -0.13 -5.08
CA ILE A 78 -6.79 1.16 -5.63
C ILE A 78 -8.01 2.07 -5.86
N ALA A 79 -9.07 1.54 -6.45
CA ALA A 79 -10.29 2.30 -6.71
C ALA A 79 -10.95 2.78 -5.41
N VAL A 80 -11.01 1.92 -4.40
CA VAL A 80 -11.61 2.25 -3.10
C VAL A 80 -10.80 3.36 -2.40
N TYR A 81 -9.48 3.22 -2.34
CA TYR A 81 -8.63 4.25 -1.71
C TYR A 81 -8.65 5.56 -2.50
N ALA A 82 -8.72 5.48 -3.83
CA ALA A 82 -8.83 6.67 -4.67
C ALA A 82 -10.13 7.44 -4.39
N ALA A 83 -11.24 6.71 -4.22
CA ALA A 83 -12.53 7.33 -3.86
C ALA A 83 -12.47 8.02 -2.51
N MET A 84 -11.83 7.40 -1.51
CA MET A 84 -11.63 8.00 -0.19
C MET A 84 -10.79 9.27 -0.26
N LEU A 85 -9.71 9.24 -1.04
CA LEU A 85 -8.82 10.38 -1.20
C LEU A 85 -9.53 11.54 -1.92
N GLU A 86 -10.27 11.24 -2.97
CA GLU A 86 -11.06 12.26 -3.66
C GLU A 86 -12.08 12.92 -2.73
N ASP A 87 -12.77 12.12 -1.90
CA ASP A 87 -13.70 12.64 -0.90
C ASP A 87 -13.00 13.62 0.04
N MET A 88 -11.83 13.28 0.56
CA MET A 88 -11.07 14.15 1.46
C MET A 88 -10.67 15.46 0.77
N ILE A 89 -10.22 15.40 -0.47
CA ILE A 89 -9.79 16.57 -1.23
C ILE A 89 -10.97 17.50 -1.51
N THR A 90 -12.11 16.93 -1.89
CA THR A 90 -13.29 17.71 -2.25
C THR A 90 -14.02 18.31 -1.04
N ARG A 91 -13.97 17.66 0.13
CA ARG A 91 -14.50 18.22 1.36
C ARG A 91 -13.78 19.51 1.79
N GLY A 92 -12.50 19.61 1.48
CA GLY A 92 -11.68 20.77 1.82
C GLY A 92 -12.01 22.02 0.97
N LYS A 93 -12.89 21.87 0.03
CA LYS A 93 -13.35 22.95 -0.83
C LYS A 93 -14.72 23.43 -0.37
#